data_ca150be189099027b569bd68f93c4402
#
_entry.id   ca150be189099027b569bd68f93c4402
#
_cell.length_a   1.000
_cell.length_b   1.000
_cell.length_c   1.000
_cell.angle_alpha   90.00
_cell.angle_beta   90.00
_cell.angle_gamma   90.00
#
_symmetry.space_group_name_H-M   'P 1'
#
loop_
_entity.id
_entity.type
_entity.pdbx_description
1 polymer ?
#
loop_
_entity_poly.entity_id
_entity_poly.type
_entity_poly.pdbx_seq_one_letter_code
_entity_poly.pdbx_strand_id
1 'polypeptide(L)'
;LKLPDDELPNVLSRLEAEKSRRALISSLQSDLPTFCERALKLRPKSGPLEPFILNPAQKKLHQLIEAQKAKTGKVRCIILKARQLGVSTYVAARLYQRTINNPGLRTIIIGHEKRASSNLFQIVKRFHDHMPEEIRPSIGTSNAEELVFDRLDSGYIVSVATDGGSGRSATAQLLHASETAFWCDLPLQMASLMQTVPDLPDTEVILESTANGFNDFNTLWRKTEAGESEFLPIFLPWSLDAGYPRKPARTSRQIARKASSPTSMISITNSSLGAAPRSLNSATLITSRRNIL
;
A
#
# COMPACT_ATOMS: atom_id res chain seq x y z
N LEU A 1 -54.14 -17.53 7.33
CA LEU A 1 -54.36 -16.12 7.74
C LEU A 1 -54.25 -15.28 6.51
N LYS A 2 -55.37 -14.72 5.98
CA LYS A 2 -55.38 -13.66 4.96
C LYS A 2 -55.19 -12.34 5.71
N LEU A 3 -54.13 -11.59 5.31
CA LEU A 3 -53.98 -10.21 5.76
C LEU A 3 -55.13 -9.36 5.21
N PRO A 4 -55.61 -8.37 5.97
CA PRO A 4 -56.57 -7.38 5.47
C PRO A 4 -56.00 -6.64 4.25
N ASP A 5 -56.85 -6.32 3.26
CA ASP A 5 -56.42 -5.72 2.00
C ASP A 5 -55.81 -4.32 2.19
N ASP A 6 -56.14 -3.62 3.27
CA ASP A 6 -55.59 -2.32 3.65
C ASP A 6 -54.20 -2.38 4.28
N GLU A 7 -53.80 -3.51 4.85
CA GLU A 7 -52.45 -3.72 5.39
C GLU A 7 -51.45 -4.20 4.33
N LEU A 8 -51.92 -4.78 3.23
CA LEU A 8 -51.09 -5.38 2.19
C LEU A 8 -50.05 -4.41 1.58
N PRO A 9 -50.38 -3.15 1.23
CA PRO A 9 -49.39 -2.20 0.69
C PRO A 9 -48.31 -1.84 1.67
N ASN A 10 -48.61 -1.76 2.97
CA ASN A 10 -47.63 -1.46 4.02
C ASN A 10 -46.68 -2.64 4.23
N VAL A 11 -47.15 -3.87 4.21
CA VAL A 11 -46.35 -5.08 4.29
C VAL A 11 -45.43 -5.23 3.08
N LEU A 12 -45.94 -4.99 1.87
CA LEU A 12 -45.15 -5.03 0.64
C LEU A 12 -44.04 -3.98 0.65
N SER A 13 -44.33 -2.73 1.03
CA SER A 13 -43.32 -1.67 1.16
C SER A 13 -42.21 -2.03 2.16
N ARG A 14 -42.57 -2.62 3.30
CA ARG A 14 -41.57 -3.11 4.30
C ARG A 14 -40.72 -4.25 3.75
N LEU A 15 -41.29 -5.18 3.01
CA LEU A 15 -40.56 -6.28 2.39
C LEU A 15 -39.58 -5.79 1.31
N GLU A 16 -39.99 -4.82 0.50
CA GLU A 16 -39.14 -4.19 -0.52
C GLU A 16 -37.98 -3.41 0.13
N ALA A 17 -38.24 -2.67 1.19
CA ALA A 17 -37.23 -1.96 1.96
C ALA A 17 -36.22 -2.94 2.59
N GLU A 18 -36.68 -4.03 3.18
CA GLU A 18 -35.84 -5.06 3.77
C GLU A 18 -35.00 -5.79 2.69
N LYS A 19 -35.58 -6.11 1.54
CA LYS A 19 -34.86 -6.69 0.39
C LYS A 19 -33.77 -5.76 -0.11
N SER A 20 -34.05 -4.48 -0.25
CA SER A 20 -33.09 -3.46 -0.65
C SER A 20 -31.96 -3.30 0.36
N ARG A 21 -32.29 -3.31 1.66
CA ARG A 21 -31.30 -3.28 2.74
C ARG A 21 -30.38 -4.50 2.71
N ARG A 22 -30.92 -5.70 2.55
CA ARG A 22 -30.11 -6.94 2.45
C ARG A 22 -29.20 -6.94 1.23
N ALA A 23 -29.70 -6.46 0.08
CA ALA A 23 -28.90 -6.33 -1.13
C ALA A 23 -27.74 -5.33 -0.95
N LEU A 24 -27.99 -4.19 -0.27
CA LEU A 24 -26.94 -3.23 0.06
C LEU A 24 -25.89 -3.84 1.00
N ILE A 25 -26.32 -4.51 2.07
CA ILE A 25 -25.38 -5.17 3.00
C ILE A 25 -24.52 -6.21 2.26
N SER A 26 -25.14 -7.03 1.42
CA SER A 26 -24.43 -8.01 0.61
C SER A 26 -23.40 -7.36 -0.33
N SER A 27 -23.74 -6.25 -0.97
CA SER A 27 -22.80 -5.52 -1.83
C SER A 27 -21.64 -4.91 -1.04
N LEU A 28 -21.89 -4.38 0.16
CA LEU A 28 -20.84 -3.85 1.04
C LEU A 28 -19.88 -4.94 1.53
N GLN A 29 -20.36 -6.17 1.64
CA GLN A 29 -19.53 -7.31 2.04
C GLN A 29 -18.68 -7.86 0.89
N SER A 30 -19.21 -7.89 -0.33
CA SER A 30 -18.58 -8.54 -1.48
C SER A 30 -17.81 -7.60 -2.40
N ASP A 31 -18.20 -6.32 -2.52
CA ASP A 31 -17.61 -5.34 -3.44
C ASP A 31 -16.83 -4.26 -2.69
N LEU A 32 -15.50 -4.35 -2.75
CA LEU A 32 -14.60 -3.41 -2.05
C LEU A 32 -14.76 -1.96 -2.54
N PRO A 33 -14.84 -1.65 -3.84
CA PRO A 33 -15.09 -0.28 -4.30
C PRO A 33 -16.36 0.35 -3.72
N THR A 34 -17.48 -0.37 -3.73
CA THR A 34 -18.75 0.09 -3.13
C THR A 34 -18.63 0.25 -1.62
N PHE A 35 -17.94 -0.69 -0.95
CA PHE A 35 -17.67 -0.58 0.49
C PHE A 35 -16.85 0.67 0.82
N CYS A 36 -15.78 0.94 0.08
CA CYS A 36 -14.95 2.12 0.28
C CYS A 36 -15.77 3.41 0.13
N GLU A 37 -16.52 3.54 -0.96
CA GLU A 37 -17.28 4.75 -1.27
C GLU A 37 -18.39 5.02 -0.24
N ARG A 38 -19.12 3.98 0.18
CA ARG A 38 -20.32 4.14 1.01
C ARG A 38 -20.04 4.05 2.51
N ALA A 39 -19.02 3.31 2.92
CA ALA A 39 -18.78 3.02 4.32
C ALA A 39 -17.51 3.69 4.89
N LEU A 40 -16.53 4.05 4.06
CA LEU A 40 -15.27 4.54 4.54
C LEU A 40 -15.06 6.03 4.27
N LYS A 41 -14.36 6.69 5.20
CA LYS A 41 -13.90 8.08 5.04
C LYS A 41 -12.39 8.13 5.01
N LEU A 42 -11.84 8.86 4.04
CA LEU A 42 -10.42 9.14 3.98
C LEU A 42 -10.10 10.60 4.35
N ARG A 43 -8.89 10.81 4.83
CA ARG A 43 -8.35 12.16 5.04
C ARG A 43 -7.60 12.58 3.76
N PRO A 44 -8.11 13.59 3.02
CA PRO A 44 -7.39 14.15 1.89
C PRO A 44 -6.13 14.90 2.34
N LYS A 45 -5.29 15.33 1.40
CA LYS A 45 -4.09 16.16 1.68
C LYS A 45 -4.47 17.50 2.33
N SER A 46 -5.67 18.01 2.06
CA SER A 46 -6.24 19.22 2.64
C SER A 46 -7.76 19.12 2.67
N GLY A 47 -8.40 19.70 3.67
CA GLY A 47 -9.85 19.71 3.82
C GLY A 47 -10.41 18.68 4.81
N PRO A 48 -11.75 18.58 4.88
CA PRO A 48 -12.44 17.63 5.76
C PRO A 48 -12.31 16.19 5.25
N LEU A 49 -12.80 15.25 6.05
CA LEU A 49 -12.89 13.86 5.63
C LEU A 49 -13.90 13.73 4.47
N GLU A 50 -13.56 12.90 3.50
CA GLU A 50 -14.38 12.64 2.31
C GLU A 50 -14.61 11.13 2.10
N PRO A 51 -15.65 10.73 1.33
CA PRO A 51 -15.85 9.34 0.95
C PRO A 51 -14.60 8.77 0.26
N PHE A 52 -14.29 7.51 0.54
CA PHE A 52 -13.12 6.87 -0.04
C PHE A 52 -13.42 6.32 -1.44
N ILE A 53 -13.24 7.13 -2.46
CA ILE A 53 -13.37 6.72 -3.86
C ILE A 53 -12.00 6.26 -4.36
N LEU A 54 -11.92 5.03 -4.90
CA LEU A 54 -10.67 4.48 -5.43
C LEU A 54 -10.15 5.31 -6.61
N ASN A 55 -8.91 5.75 -6.53
CA ASN A 55 -8.20 6.42 -7.62
C ASN A 55 -7.76 5.41 -8.72
N PRO A 56 -7.27 5.87 -9.89
CA PRO A 56 -6.87 4.98 -11.00
C PRO A 56 -5.82 3.93 -10.62
N ALA A 57 -4.83 4.29 -9.78
CA ALA A 57 -3.81 3.35 -9.32
C ALA A 57 -4.40 2.27 -8.42
N GLN A 58 -5.29 2.65 -7.52
CA GLN A 58 -5.99 1.74 -6.62
C GLN A 58 -6.97 0.82 -7.36
N LYS A 59 -7.68 1.34 -8.38
CA LYS A 59 -8.54 0.52 -9.25
C LYS A 59 -7.75 -0.53 -10.01
N LYS A 60 -6.60 -0.16 -10.57
CA LYS A 60 -5.71 -1.11 -11.23
C LYS A 60 -5.18 -2.16 -10.26
N LEU A 61 -4.74 -1.75 -9.08
CA LEU A 61 -4.28 -2.65 -8.03
C LEU A 61 -5.38 -3.63 -7.63
N HIS A 62 -6.60 -3.15 -7.42
CA HIS A 62 -7.76 -3.97 -7.08
C HIS A 62 -8.01 -5.06 -8.13
N GLN A 63 -8.06 -4.70 -9.40
CA GLN A 63 -8.27 -5.65 -10.51
C GLN A 63 -7.21 -6.77 -10.52
N LEU A 64 -5.94 -6.43 -10.32
CA LEU A 64 -4.85 -7.41 -10.33
C LEU A 64 -4.92 -8.35 -9.12
N ILE A 65 -5.24 -7.83 -7.94
CA ILE A 65 -5.38 -8.64 -6.72
C ILE A 65 -6.61 -9.56 -6.82
N GLU A 66 -7.75 -9.06 -7.30
CA GLU A 66 -8.95 -9.89 -7.50
C GLU A 66 -8.72 -10.99 -8.54
N ALA A 67 -8.02 -10.68 -9.63
CA ALA A 67 -7.65 -11.69 -10.63
C ALA A 67 -6.75 -12.80 -10.05
N GLN A 68 -5.78 -12.45 -9.19
CA GLN A 68 -4.98 -13.45 -8.48
C GLN A 68 -5.85 -14.29 -7.55
N LYS A 69 -6.67 -13.63 -6.72
CA LYS A 69 -7.55 -14.31 -5.77
C LYS A 69 -8.51 -15.29 -6.48
N ALA A 70 -9.12 -14.87 -7.57
CA ALA A 70 -10.00 -15.73 -8.36
C ALA A 70 -9.28 -16.95 -8.92
N LYS A 71 -8.00 -16.81 -9.31
CA LYS A 71 -7.19 -17.88 -9.90
C LYS A 71 -6.64 -18.87 -8.86
N THR A 72 -6.22 -18.38 -7.69
CA THR A 72 -5.44 -19.16 -6.71
C THR A 72 -6.15 -19.38 -5.39
N GLY A 73 -7.29 -18.74 -5.16
CA GLY A 73 -8.01 -18.74 -3.89
C GLY A 73 -7.36 -17.89 -2.79
N LYS A 74 -6.14 -17.37 -3.00
CA LYS A 74 -5.37 -16.60 -2.02
C LYS A 74 -4.71 -15.39 -2.65
N VAL A 75 -4.20 -14.47 -1.84
CA VAL A 75 -3.43 -13.31 -2.32
C VAL A 75 -2.00 -13.37 -1.78
N ARG A 76 -1.06 -13.34 -2.70
CA ARG A 76 0.38 -13.20 -2.44
C ARG A 76 0.90 -12.18 -3.43
N CYS A 77 1.10 -10.93 -3.02
CA CYS A 77 1.58 -9.92 -3.95
C CYS A 77 2.70 -9.07 -3.35
N ILE A 78 3.61 -8.66 -4.22
CA ILE A 78 4.66 -7.69 -3.95
C ILE A 78 4.42 -6.47 -4.83
N ILE A 79 4.31 -5.30 -4.21
CA ILE A 79 3.92 -4.06 -4.88
C ILE A 79 5.09 -3.08 -4.86
N LEU A 80 5.64 -2.79 -6.03
CA LEU A 80 6.59 -1.70 -6.24
C LEU A 80 5.80 -0.47 -6.72
N LYS A 81 5.80 0.58 -5.93
CA LYS A 81 4.97 1.76 -6.17
C LYS A 81 5.74 3.06 -6.20
N ALA A 82 5.25 4.05 -6.93
CA ALA A 82 5.63 5.42 -6.70
C ALA A 82 5.03 5.95 -5.38
N ARG A 83 5.60 7.02 -4.85
CA ARG A 83 5.11 7.66 -3.62
C ARG A 83 3.71 8.24 -3.83
N GLN A 84 2.92 8.27 -2.76
CA GLN A 84 1.62 8.97 -2.68
C GLN A 84 0.51 8.46 -3.62
N LEU A 85 0.59 7.24 -4.13
CA LEU A 85 -0.48 6.61 -4.93
C LEU A 85 -1.65 6.07 -4.07
N GLY A 86 -1.58 6.19 -2.74
CA GLY A 86 -2.63 5.72 -1.84
C GLY A 86 -2.71 4.19 -1.68
N VAL A 87 -1.64 3.46 -2.03
CA VAL A 87 -1.60 1.99 -1.97
C VAL A 87 -1.85 1.49 -0.56
N SER A 88 -1.14 2.03 0.44
CA SER A 88 -1.30 1.61 1.85
C SER A 88 -2.72 1.87 2.36
N THR A 89 -3.38 2.95 1.91
CA THR A 89 -4.80 3.23 2.23
C THR A 89 -5.73 2.20 1.60
N TYR A 90 -5.48 1.79 0.35
CA TYR A 90 -6.22 0.74 -0.32
C TYR A 90 -6.07 -0.60 0.40
N VAL A 91 -4.83 -0.99 0.74
CA VAL A 91 -4.56 -2.24 1.46
C VAL A 91 -5.27 -2.22 2.82
N ALA A 92 -5.19 -1.12 3.56
CA ALA A 92 -5.89 -0.96 4.83
C ALA A 92 -7.40 -1.14 4.69
N ALA A 93 -8.04 -0.56 3.66
CA ALA A 93 -9.47 -0.70 3.42
C ALA A 93 -9.86 -2.14 3.02
N ARG A 94 -9.06 -2.77 2.15
CA ARG A 94 -9.25 -4.15 1.75
C ARG A 94 -9.23 -5.11 2.95
N LEU A 95 -8.18 -5.03 3.74
CA LEU A 95 -8.05 -5.90 4.90
C LEU A 95 -9.09 -5.56 5.98
N TYR A 96 -9.48 -4.29 6.11
CA TYR A 96 -10.53 -3.86 7.02
C TYR A 96 -11.88 -4.47 6.63
N GLN A 97 -12.30 -4.37 5.37
CA GLN A 97 -13.53 -5.02 4.89
C GLN A 97 -13.53 -6.51 5.22
N ARG A 98 -12.42 -7.19 4.96
CA ARG A 98 -12.32 -8.63 5.25
C ARG A 98 -12.42 -8.95 6.74
N THR A 99 -11.70 -8.21 7.58
CA THR A 99 -11.64 -8.44 9.02
C THR A 99 -13.00 -8.26 9.68
N ILE A 100 -13.79 -7.27 9.25
CA ILE A 100 -15.10 -7.00 9.86
C ILE A 100 -16.24 -7.85 9.30
N ASN A 101 -16.04 -8.53 8.16
CA ASN A 101 -17.07 -9.36 7.53
C ASN A 101 -16.82 -10.87 7.70
N ASN A 102 -15.72 -11.27 8.32
CA ASN A 102 -15.36 -12.68 8.50
C ASN A 102 -14.93 -12.93 9.95
N PRO A 103 -15.72 -13.68 10.72
CA PRO A 103 -15.35 -14.03 12.07
C PRO A 103 -14.04 -14.82 12.16
N GLY A 104 -13.30 -14.62 13.24
CA GLY A 104 -12.06 -15.31 13.53
C GLY A 104 -10.84 -14.82 12.74
N LEU A 105 -10.96 -13.83 11.85
CA LEU A 105 -9.84 -13.33 11.08
C LEU A 105 -8.91 -12.44 11.92
N ARG A 106 -7.62 -12.77 11.89
CA ARG A 106 -6.55 -11.96 12.46
C ARG A 106 -5.76 -11.28 11.34
N THR A 107 -5.60 -9.97 11.46
CA THR A 107 -4.85 -9.13 10.52
C THR A 107 -3.62 -8.57 11.21
N ILE A 108 -2.45 -8.72 10.59
CA ILE A 108 -1.20 -8.12 11.08
C ILE A 108 -0.82 -6.96 10.16
N ILE A 109 -0.48 -5.82 10.78
CA ILE A 109 0.14 -4.67 10.12
C ILE A 109 1.58 -4.56 10.59
N ILE A 110 2.53 -4.54 9.66
CA ILE A 110 3.95 -4.38 9.96
C ILE A 110 4.54 -3.27 9.10
N GLY A 111 5.17 -2.31 9.74
CA GLY A 111 5.96 -1.26 9.09
C GLY A 111 7.44 -1.38 9.45
N HIS A 112 8.28 -0.67 8.73
CA HIS A 112 9.74 -0.65 8.97
C HIS A 112 10.11 0.02 10.30
N GLU A 113 9.24 0.86 10.86
CA GLU A 113 9.41 1.53 12.15
C GLU A 113 8.07 1.70 12.88
N LYS A 114 8.12 1.93 14.19
CA LYS A 114 6.92 2.07 15.05
C LYS A 114 5.98 3.17 14.57
N ARG A 115 6.53 4.32 14.14
CA ARG A 115 5.73 5.43 13.63
C ARG A 115 5.00 5.07 12.34
N ALA A 116 5.65 4.35 11.42
CA ALA A 116 5.04 3.90 10.18
C ALA A 116 3.89 2.94 10.45
N SER A 117 4.10 1.91 11.29
CA SER A 117 3.05 0.99 11.71
C SER A 117 1.87 1.69 12.37
N SER A 118 2.13 2.61 13.31
CA SER A 118 1.09 3.43 13.95
C SER A 118 0.29 4.26 12.95
N ASN A 119 0.96 4.89 11.98
CA ASN A 119 0.26 5.68 10.95
C ASN A 119 -0.69 4.83 10.10
N LEU A 120 -0.27 3.62 9.72
CA LEU A 120 -1.14 2.67 9.01
C LEU A 120 -2.34 2.27 9.86
N PHE A 121 -2.11 1.98 11.13
CA PHE A 121 -3.17 1.59 12.05
C PHE A 121 -4.16 2.73 12.31
N GLN A 122 -3.71 3.97 12.32
CA GLN A 122 -4.60 5.14 12.42
C GLN A 122 -5.52 5.28 11.20
N ILE A 123 -5.13 4.76 10.02
CA ILE A 123 -6.04 4.69 8.87
C ILE A 123 -7.19 3.74 9.18
N VAL A 124 -6.88 2.54 9.69
CA VAL A 124 -7.89 1.52 10.06
C VAL A 124 -8.83 2.05 11.13
N LYS A 125 -8.31 2.66 12.21
CA LYS A 125 -9.12 3.27 13.27
C LYS A 125 -10.05 4.34 12.72
N ARG A 126 -9.55 5.20 11.84
CA ARG A 126 -10.38 6.24 11.21
C ARG A 126 -11.50 5.63 10.36
N PHE A 127 -11.25 4.55 9.64
CA PHE A 127 -12.31 3.84 8.92
C PHE A 127 -13.40 3.36 9.87
N HIS A 128 -12.99 2.77 10.98
CA HIS A 128 -13.94 2.30 12.00
C HIS A 128 -14.72 3.45 12.64
N ASP A 129 -14.04 4.51 13.09
CA ASP A 129 -14.65 5.62 13.82
C ASP A 129 -15.69 6.39 12.98
N HIS A 130 -15.52 6.39 11.66
CA HIS A 130 -16.40 7.12 10.73
C HIS A 130 -17.29 6.21 9.87
N MET A 131 -17.32 4.91 10.15
CA MET A 131 -18.24 3.98 9.52
C MET A 131 -19.67 4.22 10.00
N PRO A 132 -20.70 4.06 9.13
CA PRO A 132 -22.10 4.09 9.56
C PRO A 132 -22.38 3.11 10.70
N GLU A 133 -23.10 3.57 11.74
CA GLU A 133 -23.34 2.78 12.97
C GLU A 133 -24.06 1.47 12.71
N GLU A 134 -24.92 1.45 11.69
CA GLU A 134 -25.76 0.29 11.34
C GLU A 134 -24.95 -0.94 10.88
N ILE A 135 -23.72 -0.71 10.42
CA ILE A 135 -22.83 -1.77 9.90
C ILE A 135 -21.50 -1.85 10.65
N ARG A 136 -21.29 -0.95 11.62
CA ARG A 136 -20.05 -0.88 12.39
C ARG A 136 -20.01 -1.96 13.47
N PRO A 137 -19.01 -2.86 13.47
CA PRO A 137 -18.90 -3.86 14.52
C PRO A 137 -18.56 -3.22 15.87
N SER A 138 -18.97 -3.85 16.97
CA SER A 138 -18.57 -3.42 18.31
C SER A 138 -17.10 -3.72 18.57
N ILE A 139 -16.44 -2.83 19.34
CA ILE A 139 -15.05 -2.98 19.75
C ILE A 139 -15.03 -3.56 21.17
N GLY A 140 -14.27 -4.64 21.36
CA GLY A 140 -13.91 -5.14 22.69
C GLY A 140 -12.62 -4.51 23.20
N THR A 141 -11.57 -4.46 22.36
CA THR A 141 -10.28 -3.85 22.71
C THR A 141 -9.84 -2.88 21.63
N SER A 142 -9.35 -1.71 22.04
CA SER A 142 -8.71 -0.75 21.16
C SER A 142 -7.60 -0.01 21.90
N ASN A 143 -6.35 -0.32 21.55
CA ASN A 143 -5.17 0.33 22.10
C ASN A 143 -4.17 0.74 20.99
N ALA A 144 -2.91 0.96 21.30
CA ALA A 144 -1.91 1.39 20.32
C ALA A 144 -1.49 0.27 19.36
N GLU A 145 -1.66 -0.99 19.75
CA GLU A 145 -1.10 -2.17 19.08
C GLU A 145 -2.18 -3.18 18.66
N GLU A 146 -3.42 -3.05 19.19
CA GLU A 146 -4.52 -3.97 18.94
C GLU A 146 -5.85 -3.26 18.72
N LEU A 147 -6.66 -3.84 17.85
CA LEU A 147 -8.08 -3.54 17.68
C LEU A 147 -8.83 -4.86 17.52
N VAL A 148 -9.70 -5.19 18.48
CA VAL A 148 -10.44 -6.46 18.52
C VAL A 148 -11.93 -6.17 18.44
N PHE A 149 -12.60 -6.88 17.54
CA PHE A 149 -14.05 -6.91 17.40
C PHE A 149 -14.59 -8.15 18.15
N ASP A 150 -15.03 -7.94 19.38
CA ASP A 150 -15.36 -8.98 20.35
C ASP A 150 -16.42 -9.99 19.83
N ARG A 151 -17.48 -9.50 19.19
CA ARG A 151 -18.55 -10.36 18.65
C ARG A 151 -18.13 -11.18 17.45
N LEU A 152 -17.07 -10.76 16.77
CA LEU A 152 -16.55 -11.44 15.57
C LEU A 152 -15.34 -12.32 15.89
N ASP A 153 -14.75 -12.18 17.07
CA ASP A 153 -13.43 -12.76 17.39
C ASP A 153 -12.39 -12.49 16.31
N SER A 154 -12.50 -11.34 15.66
CA SER A 154 -11.59 -10.89 14.61
C SER A 154 -10.90 -9.61 15.04
N GLY A 155 -9.78 -9.25 14.37
CA GLY A 155 -9.10 -8.02 14.78
C GLY A 155 -7.73 -7.82 14.14
N TYR A 156 -7.04 -6.81 14.67
CA TYR A 156 -5.74 -6.34 14.21
C TYR A 156 -4.69 -6.46 15.30
N ILE A 157 -3.48 -6.81 14.87
CA ILE A 157 -2.25 -6.71 15.65
C ILE A 157 -1.28 -5.84 14.85
N VAL A 158 -0.64 -4.87 15.53
CA VAL A 158 0.34 -3.98 14.92
C VAL A 158 1.73 -4.33 15.45
N SER A 159 2.67 -4.48 14.54
CA SER A 159 4.05 -4.83 14.86
C SER A 159 5.04 -3.97 14.06
N VAL A 160 6.31 -4.13 14.36
CA VAL A 160 7.42 -3.46 13.67
C VAL A 160 8.38 -4.51 13.16
N ALA A 161 8.90 -4.32 11.96
CA ALA A 161 9.97 -5.16 11.43
C ALA A 161 11.26 -4.90 12.22
N THR A 162 11.62 -5.84 13.07
CA THR A 162 12.83 -5.77 13.92
C THR A 162 13.68 -7.00 13.73
N ASP A 163 14.97 -6.92 14.12
CA ASP A 163 15.96 -7.97 13.96
C ASP A 163 15.62 -9.30 14.68
N GLY A 164 14.54 -9.35 15.44
CA GLY A 164 14.15 -10.52 16.26
C GLY A 164 12.90 -11.28 15.79
N GLY A 165 12.27 -10.92 14.67
CA GLY A 165 11.09 -11.65 14.16
C GLY A 165 9.79 -11.26 14.84
N SER A 166 9.30 -10.09 14.50
CA SER A 166 7.96 -9.60 14.87
C SER A 166 6.88 -10.50 14.27
N GLY A 167 5.91 -10.91 15.08
CA GLY A 167 4.75 -11.69 14.63
C GLY A 167 4.81 -13.19 14.90
N ARG A 168 5.86 -13.72 15.53
CA ARG A 168 6.02 -15.17 15.80
C ARG A 168 4.98 -15.78 16.74
N SER A 169 4.21 -14.98 17.46
CA SER A 169 3.33 -15.49 18.54
C SER A 169 1.88 -15.65 18.16
N ALA A 170 1.46 -15.24 16.96
CA ALA A 170 0.05 -15.29 16.58
C ALA A 170 -0.13 -15.76 15.13
N THR A 171 -1.02 -16.72 14.92
CA THR A 171 -1.49 -17.05 13.56
C THR A 171 -2.36 -15.93 13.03
N ALA A 172 -2.09 -15.50 11.80
CA ALA A 172 -2.88 -14.49 11.10
C ALA A 172 -3.23 -14.96 9.69
N GLN A 173 -4.37 -14.57 9.21
CA GLN A 173 -4.82 -14.87 7.85
C GLN A 173 -4.52 -13.72 6.88
N LEU A 174 -4.38 -12.51 7.40
CA LEU A 174 -4.18 -11.30 6.60
C LEU A 174 -2.93 -10.55 7.09
N LEU A 175 -2.04 -10.22 6.15
CA LEU A 175 -0.79 -9.51 6.43
C LEU A 175 -0.61 -8.31 5.51
N HIS A 176 -0.39 -7.14 6.10
CA HIS A 176 0.05 -5.91 5.44
C HIS A 176 1.48 -5.59 5.87
N ALA A 177 2.45 -5.84 5.01
CA ALA A 177 3.85 -5.49 5.19
C ALA A 177 4.19 -4.25 4.37
N SER A 178 4.42 -3.13 5.05
CA SER A 178 4.60 -1.82 4.41
C SER A 178 6.05 -1.35 4.45
N GLU A 179 6.46 -0.69 3.38
CA GLU A 179 7.81 -0.15 3.16
C GLU A 179 8.89 -1.21 3.34
N THR A 180 8.64 -2.40 2.78
CA THR A 180 9.48 -3.60 2.94
C THR A 180 10.89 -3.44 2.35
N ALA A 181 11.12 -2.51 1.41
CA ALA A 181 12.47 -2.17 0.94
C ALA A 181 13.34 -1.46 2.00
N PHE A 182 12.75 -1.03 3.12
CA PHE A 182 13.46 -0.39 4.23
C PHE A 182 13.63 -1.33 5.43
N TRP A 183 13.21 -2.59 5.33
CA TRP A 183 13.37 -3.57 6.39
C TRP A 183 14.82 -4.09 6.45
N CYS A 184 15.32 -4.25 7.67
CA CYS A 184 16.57 -4.97 7.88
C CYS A 184 16.32 -6.46 7.67
N ASP A 185 17.22 -7.16 6.97
CA ASP A 185 17.17 -8.61 6.74
C ASP A 185 15.77 -9.10 6.30
N LEU A 186 15.29 -8.56 5.18
CA LEU A 186 13.98 -8.92 4.63
C LEU A 186 13.80 -10.44 4.44
N PRO A 187 14.81 -11.24 4.01
CA PRO A 187 14.66 -12.68 3.88
C PRO A 187 14.31 -13.37 5.21
N LEU A 188 15.00 -13.04 6.29
CA LEU A 188 14.73 -13.60 7.61
C LEU A 188 13.35 -13.20 8.13
N GLN A 189 12.99 -11.93 7.96
CA GLN A 189 11.67 -11.41 8.33
C GLN A 189 10.56 -12.15 7.55
N MET A 190 10.72 -12.30 6.24
CA MET A 190 9.78 -13.01 5.39
C MET A 190 9.63 -14.48 5.78
N ALA A 191 10.74 -15.18 6.05
CA ALA A 191 10.68 -16.56 6.50
C ALA A 191 9.85 -16.72 7.77
N SER A 192 9.99 -15.80 8.73
CA SER A 192 9.18 -15.77 9.95
C SER A 192 7.70 -15.46 9.69
N LEU A 193 7.43 -14.46 8.87
CA LEU A 193 6.06 -14.02 8.59
C LEU A 193 5.26 -15.04 7.78
N MET A 194 5.91 -15.73 6.83
CA MET A 194 5.24 -16.78 6.06
C MET A 194 4.90 -18.01 6.91
N GLN A 195 5.57 -18.24 8.03
CA GLN A 195 5.15 -19.24 9.02
C GLN A 195 3.94 -18.80 9.84
N THR A 196 3.73 -17.50 9.99
CA THR A 196 2.60 -16.92 10.73
C THR A 196 1.29 -17.01 9.93
N VAL A 197 1.37 -16.91 8.60
CA VAL A 197 0.22 -16.95 7.70
C VAL A 197 0.08 -18.33 7.08
N PRO A 198 -0.96 -19.11 7.41
CA PRO A 198 -1.15 -20.44 6.85
C PRO A 198 -1.37 -20.37 5.33
N ASP A 199 -0.91 -21.41 4.63
CA ASP A 199 -1.12 -21.54 3.19
C ASP A 199 -2.51 -22.12 2.88
N LEU A 200 -3.55 -21.34 3.18
CA LEU A 200 -4.96 -21.69 3.02
C LEU A 200 -5.65 -20.71 2.07
N PRO A 201 -6.77 -21.14 1.44
CA PRO A 201 -7.66 -20.22 0.74
C PRO A 201 -8.05 -19.03 1.62
N ASP A 202 -8.37 -17.92 0.98
CA ASP A 202 -8.77 -16.68 1.63
C ASP A 202 -7.71 -16.00 2.51
N THR A 203 -6.46 -16.49 2.53
CA THR A 203 -5.35 -15.77 3.17
C THR A 203 -4.74 -14.73 2.24
N GLU A 204 -4.28 -13.60 2.79
CA GLU A 204 -3.68 -12.53 2.00
C GLU A 204 -2.36 -12.03 2.62
N VAL A 205 -1.31 -12.04 1.82
CA VAL A 205 -0.01 -11.43 2.16
C VAL A 205 0.30 -10.37 1.12
N ILE A 206 0.31 -9.11 1.56
CA ILE A 206 0.52 -7.95 0.71
C ILE A 206 1.77 -7.20 1.19
N LEU A 207 2.82 -7.30 0.38
CA LEU A 207 4.07 -6.56 0.56
C LEU A 207 4.02 -5.31 -0.30
N GLU A 208 4.35 -4.15 0.24
CA GLU A 208 4.40 -2.93 -0.55
C GLU A 208 5.61 -2.08 -0.19
N SER A 209 6.23 -1.46 -1.19
CA SER A 209 7.30 -0.49 -0.96
C SER A 209 7.50 0.47 -2.14
N THR A 210 8.12 1.60 -1.83
CA THR A 210 8.85 2.39 -2.83
C THR A 210 10.24 1.78 -3.04
N ALA A 211 10.86 2.07 -4.19
CA ALA A 211 12.23 1.61 -4.46
C ALA A 211 13.22 2.21 -3.45
N ASN A 212 14.16 1.40 -2.99
CA ASN A 212 15.25 1.78 -2.09
C ASN A 212 16.59 1.15 -2.52
N GLY A 213 16.95 1.34 -3.79
CA GLY A 213 18.20 0.81 -4.34
C GLY A 213 18.19 -0.71 -4.58
N PHE A 214 19.40 -1.29 -4.69
CA PHE A 214 19.63 -2.71 -4.93
C PHE A 214 19.80 -3.44 -3.61
N ASN A 215 18.69 -3.81 -2.99
CA ASN A 215 18.64 -4.46 -1.68
C ASN A 215 17.82 -5.77 -1.75
N ASP A 216 17.54 -6.37 -0.61
CA ASP A 216 16.77 -7.63 -0.53
C ASP A 216 15.38 -7.52 -1.16
N PHE A 217 14.71 -6.37 -1.06
CA PHE A 217 13.45 -6.13 -1.74
C PHE A 217 13.61 -6.19 -3.27
N ASN A 218 14.67 -5.57 -3.80
CA ASN A 218 14.97 -5.64 -5.24
C ASN A 218 15.28 -7.09 -5.66
N THR A 219 16.00 -7.84 -4.84
CA THR A 219 16.30 -9.25 -5.09
C THR A 219 15.01 -10.08 -5.11
N LEU A 220 14.12 -9.91 -4.14
CA LEU A 220 12.82 -10.58 -4.09
C LEU A 220 11.95 -10.18 -5.28
N TRP A 221 11.93 -8.89 -5.62
CA TRP A 221 11.22 -8.36 -6.79
C TRP A 221 11.67 -9.06 -8.09
N ARG A 222 12.99 -9.15 -8.32
CA ARG A 222 13.55 -9.78 -9.52
C ARG A 222 13.21 -11.26 -9.61
N LYS A 223 13.31 -11.99 -8.51
CA LYS A 223 12.89 -13.40 -8.44
C LYS A 223 11.40 -13.55 -8.77
N THR A 224 10.58 -12.64 -8.27
CA THR A 224 9.14 -12.63 -8.54
C THR A 224 8.84 -12.34 -10.01
N GLU A 225 9.52 -11.37 -10.64
CA GLU A 225 9.41 -11.11 -12.08
C GLU A 225 9.84 -12.30 -12.93
N ALA A 226 10.83 -13.08 -12.49
CA ALA A 226 11.29 -14.31 -13.14
C ALA A 226 10.35 -15.51 -12.94
N GLY A 227 9.30 -15.38 -12.11
CA GLY A 227 8.41 -16.50 -11.76
C GLY A 227 9.00 -17.49 -10.75
N GLU A 228 10.05 -17.12 -10.04
CA GLU A 228 10.74 -17.92 -9.02
C GLU A 228 10.16 -17.72 -7.61
N SER A 229 8.99 -17.12 -7.51
CA SER A 229 8.31 -16.82 -6.24
C SER A 229 6.80 -17.03 -6.40
N GLU A 230 6.12 -17.34 -5.31
CA GLU A 230 4.64 -17.44 -5.30
C GLU A 230 3.95 -16.07 -5.37
N PHE A 231 4.68 -14.98 -5.22
CA PHE A 231 4.13 -13.64 -5.24
C PHE A 231 3.81 -13.16 -6.66
N LEU A 232 2.77 -12.34 -6.77
CA LEU A 232 2.44 -11.59 -7.98
C LEU A 232 3.18 -10.24 -7.95
N PRO A 233 4.06 -9.92 -8.92
CA PRO A 233 4.69 -8.61 -8.98
C PRO A 233 3.71 -7.58 -9.54
N ILE A 234 3.48 -6.49 -8.82
CA ILE A 234 2.61 -5.39 -9.23
C ILE A 234 3.39 -4.10 -9.25
N PHE A 235 3.64 -3.54 -10.44
CA PHE A 235 4.28 -2.24 -10.59
C PHE A 235 3.25 -1.14 -10.79
N LEU A 236 3.31 -0.11 -9.95
CA LEU A 236 2.44 1.07 -10.01
C LEU A 236 3.30 2.33 -10.23
N PRO A 237 3.47 2.76 -11.50
CA PRO A 237 4.26 3.94 -11.83
C PRO A 237 3.54 5.24 -11.42
N TRP A 238 4.32 6.31 -11.24
CA TRP A 238 3.82 7.64 -10.92
C TRP A 238 2.80 8.20 -11.93
N SER A 239 2.85 7.74 -13.19
CA SER A 239 1.94 8.18 -14.25
C SER A 239 0.48 7.79 -14.04
N LEU A 240 0.21 6.92 -13.06
CA LEU A 240 -1.16 6.55 -12.65
C LEU A 240 -1.83 7.60 -11.75
N ASP A 241 -1.07 8.56 -11.24
CA ASP A 241 -1.63 9.70 -10.51
C ASP A 241 -1.81 10.89 -11.44
N ALA A 242 -3.05 11.28 -11.68
CA ALA A 242 -3.39 12.46 -12.48
C ALA A 242 -2.87 13.78 -11.86
N GLY A 243 -2.63 13.80 -10.56
CA GLY A 243 -2.09 14.95 -9.82
C GLY A 243 -0.56 15.09 -9.89
N TYR A 244 0.16 14.12 -10.47
CA TYR A 244 1.59 14.27 -10.68
C TYR A 244 1.87 15.28 -11.81
N PRO A 245 2.60 16.38 -11.54
CA PRO A 245 2.91 17.35 -12.57
C PRO A 245 3.73 16.66 -13.67
N ARG A 246 3.14 16.47 -14.83
CA ARG A 246 3.86 16.06 -16.04
C ARG A 246 4.83 17.20 -16.37
N LYS A 247 6.13 17.02 -16.12
CA LYS A 247 7.12 17.90 -16.73
C LYS A 247 6.91 17.80 -18.24
N PRO A 248 6.65 18.89 -18.94
CA PRO A 248 6.53 18.84 -20.39
C PRO A 248 7.81 18.21 -20.96
N ALA A 249 7.65 17.27 -21.90
CA ALA A 249 8.78 16.68 -22.59
C ALA A 249 9.64 17.83 -23.13
N ARG A 250 10.94 17.83 -22.81
CA ARG A 250 11.87 18.83 -23.33
C ARG A 250 11.81 18.74 -24.84
N THR A 251 11.29 19.79 -25.47
CA THR A 251 11.30 19.89 -26.93
C THR A 251 12.78 19.91 -27.41
N SER A 252 13.03 19.28 -28.54
CA SER A 252 14.37 19.27 -29.20
C SER A 252 15.02 20.65 -29.27
N ARG A 253 14.23 21.73 -29.35
CA ARG A 253 14.68 23.13 -29.27
C ARG A 253 15.30 23.52 -27.91
N GLN A 254 14.83 22.96 -26.78
CA GLN A 254 15.38 23.26 -25.44
C GLN A 254 16.69 22.51 -25.19
N ILE A 255 16.85 21.34 -25.82
CA ILE A 255 18.09 20.57 -25.76
C ILE A 255 19.18 21.28 -26.61
N ALA A 256 18.82 21.76 -27.79
CA ALA A 256 19.74 22.50 -28.65
C ALA A 256 20.22 23.82 -28.03
N ARG A 257 19.36 24.57 -27.31
CA ARG A 257 19.78 25.81 -26.62
C ARG A 257 20.77 25.60 -25.47
N LYS A 258 20.76 24.42 -24.82
CA LYS A 258 21.72 24.10 -23.75
C LYS A 258 23.08 23.65 -24.32
N ALA A 259 23.10 23.16 -25.54
CA ALA A 259 24.32 22.77 -26.25
C ALA A 259 25.03 23.96 -26.95
N SER A 260 24.33 25.08 -27.17
CA SER A 260 24.81 26.25 -27.87
C SER A 260 25.13 27.46 -26.98
N SER A 261 25.19 27.31 -25.65
CA SER A 261 25.72 28.37 -24.79
C SER A 261 27.22 28.47 -24.98
N PRO A 262 27.76 29.64 -25.39
CA PRO A 262 29.19 29.79 -25.64
C PRO A 262 29.92 29.64 -24.29
N THR A 263 30.88 28.72 -24.27
CA THR A 263 31.89 28.65 -23.22
C THR A 263 32.62 30.01 -23.22
N SER A 264 32.49 30.79 -22.15
CA SER A 264 33.27 31.99 -21.95
C SER A 264 34.75 31.61 -21.95
N MET A 265 35.46 32.01 -23.02
CA MET A 265 36.90 31.96 -23.03
C MET A 265 37.42 32.90 -21.92
N ILE A 266 37.98 32.30 -20.88
CA ILE A 266 38.80 33.02 -19.91
C ILE A 266 40.13 33.24 -20.61
N SER A 267 40.38 34.49 -21.02
CA SER A 267 41.64 34.98 -21.51
C SER A 267 42.63 35.00 -20.35
N ILE A 268 43.59 34.07 -20.34
CA ILE A 268 44.71 34.08 -19.38
C ILE A 268 45.80 34.93 -20.01
N THR A 269 45.98 36.17 -19.55
CA THR A 269 47.15 36.98 -19.81
C THR A 269 48.31 36.47 -18.97
N ASN A 270 49.37 35.99 -19.64
CA ASN A 270 50.67 35.67 -19.06
C ASN A 270 51.36 36.92 -18.49
N SER A 271 51.74 36.89 -17.21
CA SER A 271 52.87 37.68 -16.74
C SER A 271 53.70 36.86 -15.75
N SER A 272 54.84 36.45 -16.28
CA SER A 272 56.21 36.35 -15.78
C SER A 272 56.53 35.85 -14.34
N LEU A 273 57.40 34.83 -14.35
CA LEU A 273 58.62 34.60 -13.57
C LEU A 273 58.53 34.08 -12.12
N GLY A 274 59.13 32.88 -11.91
CA GLY A 274 59.80 32.54 -10.69
C GLY A 274 59.76 31.08 -10.24
N ALA A 275 60.81 30.34 -10.62
CA ALA A 275 61.46 29.24 -9.88
C ALA A 275 60.69 27.91 -9.55
N ALA A 276 61.26 26.84 -10.12
CA ALA A 276 61.05 25.40 -9.82
C ALA A 276 61.73 24.97 -8.48
N PRO A 277 61.78 23.67 -8.14
CA PRO A 277 60.80 22.57 -8.14
C PRO A 277 60.76 21.79 -6.81
N ARG A 278 59.77 20.91 -6.56
CA ARG A 278 59.96 19.62 -5.84
C ARG A 278 58.72 18.71 -5.90
N SER A 279 58.99 17.58 -6.50
CA SER A 279 58.61 16.17 -6.20
C SER A 279 57.25 15.73 -5.74
N LEU A 280 56.64 14.83 -6.56
CA LEU A 280 55.97 13.55 -6.24
C LEU A 280 54.76 13.53 -5.29
N ASN A 281 53.57 13.20 -5.76
CA ASN A 281 53.03 11.85 -5.67
C ASN A 281 51.67 11.70 -6.35
N SER A 282 51.52 10.54 -6.95
CA SER A 282 50.35 9.99 -7.62
C SER A 282 49.11 9.92 -6.74
N ALA A 283 47.96 10.36 -7.25
CA ALA A 283 46.64 9.92 -6.80
C ALA A 283 45.65 9.81 -7.95
N THR A 284 45.14 8.65 -8.09
CA THR A 284 44.25 8.09 -9.10
C THR A 284 42.93 8.83 -9.20
N LEU A 285 42.61 9.28 -10.41
CA LEU A 285 41.28 9.81 -10.76
C LEU A 285 40.28 8.66 -10.89
N ILE A 286 39.31 8.60 -9.99
CA ILE A 286 38.11 7.80 -10.16
C ILE A 286 37.02 8.71 -10.70
N THR A 287 36.71 8.55 -11.99
CA THR A 287 35.56 9.19 -12.65
C THR A 287 34.27 8.43 -12.27
N SER A 288 33.45 9.05 -11.45
CA SER A 288 32.08 8.61 -11.19
C SER A 288 31.18 9.01 -12.34
N ARG A 289 30.73 8.05 -13.14
CA ARG A 289 29.58 8.21 -14.03
C ARG A 289 28.31 7.87 -13.26
N ARG A 290 27.52 8.86 -12.93
CA ARG A 290 26.12 8.68 -12.53
C ARG A 290 25.28 8.51 -13.80
N ASN A 291 24.76 7.33 -14.03
CA ASN A 291 23.60 7.12 -14.89
C ASN A 291 22.40 6.81 -14.01
N ILE A 292 21.35 7.61 -14.20
CA ILE A 292 20.04 7.56 -13.61
C ILE A 292 19.19 6.56 -14.42
N LEU A 293 18.62 5.60 -13.75
CA LEU A 293 17.38 4.94 -14.13
C LEU A 293 16.38 5.10 -13.00
#